data_a58aef7c3aec5fa4b5b00bf5d4d20b7e
#
_entry.id   a58aef7c3aec5fa4b5b00bf5d4d20b7e
#
_cell.length_a   1.000
_cell.length_b   1.000
_cell.length_c   1.000
_cell.angle_alpha   90.00
_cell.angle_beta   90.00
_cell.angle_gamma   90.00
#
_symmetry.space_group_name_H-M   'P 1'
#
loop_
_entity.id
_entity.type
_entity.pdbx_description
1 polymer ?
#
loop_
_entity_poly.entity_id
_entity_poly.type
_entity_poly.pdbx_seq_one_letter_code
_entity_poly.pdbx_strand_id
1 'polypeptide(L)'
;MPKGPFLPSEFVPTKFSTAADKADFGNAFLHFIESGWKETLFTKTFYNRLSNTFGHIAHYNRPTFYSTWFTSDADRLRFLEQALEWPCWGDAEFTFCDVERALQREIRKRNYVVRYELKAAEAVRSAEMAILERLEAKYRPTPTQCAEERVDPVTSATGSSATVLEVASPVQGSLF
;
A
#
# COMPACT_ATOMS: atom_id res chain seq x y z
N MET A 1 -15.30 25.25 2.74
CA MET A 1 -14.76 24.51 1.61
C MET A 1 -13.25 24.63 1.64
N PRO A 2 -12.46 23.56 1.52
CA PRO A 2 -11.01 23.67 1.47
C PRO A 2 -10.61 24.50 0.23
N LYS A 3 -9.81 25.53 0.45
CA LYS A 3 -9.20 26.29 -0.65
C LYS A 3 -8.17 25.39 -1.33
N GLY A 4 -8.39 25.06 -2.59
CA GLY A 4 -7.49 24.23 -3.38
C GLY A 4 -7.10 24.91 -4.70
N PRO A 5 -6.30 24.26 -5.54
CA PRO A 5 -5.78 24.83 -6.78
C PRO A 5 -6.83 24.97 -7.89
N PHE A 6 -7.97 24.25 -7.77
CA PHE A 6 -8.96 24.22 -8.85
C PHE A 6 -9.99 25.35 -8.72
N LEU A 7 -10.20 26.04 -9.83
CA LEU A 7 -11.21 27.11 -9.95
C LEU A 7 -12.38 26.63 -10.82
N PRO A 8 -13.61 27.12 -10.57
CA PRO A 8 -14.77 26.79 -11.40
C PRO A 8 -14.59 27.08 -12.89
N SER A 9 -13.81 28.10 -13.24
CA SER A 9 -13.51 28.46 -14.64
C SER A 9 -12.73 27.42 -15.42
N GLU A 10 -12.17 26.41 -14.73
CA GLU A 10 -11.39 25.33 -15.38
C GLU A 10 -12.26 24.15 -15.84
N PHE A 11 -13.54 24.13 -15.45
CA PHE A 11 -14.41 22.99 -15.67
C PHE A 11 -15.67 23.34 -16.46
N VAL A 12 -16.12 22.38 -17.27
CA VAL A 12 -17.36 22.48 -18.04
C VAL A 12 -18.51 21.94 -17.18
N PRO A 13 -19.61 22.69 -16.98
CA PRO A 13 -20.77 22.18 -16.23
C PRO A 13 -21.43 21.02 -16.99
N THR A 14 -22.00 20.07 -16.24
CA THR A 14 -22.85 19.01 -16.79
C THR A 14 -24.32 19.33 -16.53
N LYS A 15 -25.23 18.53 -17.09
CA LYS A 15 -26.68 18.62 -16.78
C LYS A 15 -26.98 18.54 -15.26
N PHE A 16 -26.13 17.84 -14.49
CA PHE A 16 -26.39 17.51 -13.08
C PHE A 16 -25.38 18.11 -12.10
N SER A 17 -24.33 18.78 -12.59
CA SER A 17 -23.27 19.33 -11.74
C SER A 17 -22.75 20.63 -12.35
N THR A 18 -22.65 21.65 -11.51
CA THR A 18 -22.07 22.93 -11.90
C THR A 18 -20.54 22.85 -12.00
N ALA A 19 -19.92 23.82 -12.68
CA ALA A 19 -18.45 23.95 -12.69
C ALA A 19 -17.87 24.13 -11.27
N ALA A 20 -18.62 24.82 -10.39
CA ALA A 20 -18.25 24.96 -8.98
C ALA A 20 -18.26 23.59 -8.25
N ASP A 21 -19.28 22.75 -8.49
CA ASP A 21 -19.33 21.40 -7.91
C ASP A 21 -18.13 20.54 -8.31
N LYS A 22 -17.69 20.66 -9.57
CA LYS A 22 -16.52 19.96 -10.09
C LYS A 22 -15.24 20.44 -9.43
N ALA A 23 -15.05 21.76 -9.33
CA ALA A 23 -13.90 22.36 -8.66
C ALA A 23 -13.86 21.98 -7.16
N ASP A 24 -14.99 22.06 -6.48
CA ASP A 24 -15.12 21.69 -5.08
C ASP A 24 -14.76 20.21 -4.83
N PHE A 25 -15.20 19.31 -5.71
CA PHE A 25 -14.82 17.89 -5.61
C PHE A 25 -13.32 17.69 -5.84
N GLY A 26 -12.75 18.31 -6.87
CA GLY A 26 -11.30 18.22 -7.13
C GLY A 26 -10.47 18.68 -5.92
N ASN A 27 -10.84 19.83 -5.34
CA ASN A 27 -10.20 20.37 -4.15
C ASN A 27 -10.40 19.47 -2.91
N ALA A 28 -11.61 18.94 -2.73
CA ALA A 28 -11.90 17.99 -1.65
C ALA A 28 -11.10 16.68 -1.79
N PHE A 29 -10.89 16.20 -3.01
CA PHE A 29 -10.11 15.01 -3.26
C PHE A 29 -8.62 15.21 -2.93
N LEU A 30 -8.02 16.33 -3.34
CA LEU A 30 -6.64 16.64 -2.95
C LEU A 30 -6.51 16.81 -1.43
N HIS A 31 -7.48 17.47 -0.80
CA HIS A 31 -7.51 17.57 0.65
C HIS A 31 -7.64 16.19 1.34
N PHE A 32 -8.41 15.28 0.78
CA PHE A 32 -8.53 13.91 1.27
C PHE A 32 -7.19 13.16 1.24
N ILE A 33 -6.42 13.27 0.15
CA ILE A 33 -5.06 12.73 0.07
C ILE A 33 -4.13 13.38 1.12
N GLU A 34 -4.13 14.71 1.19
CA GLU A 34 -3.24 15.48 2.06
C GLU A 34 -3.53 15.29 3.54
N SER A 35 -4.78 15.07 3.91
CA SER A 35 -5.19 14.76 5.28
C SER A 35 -4.92 13.31 5.70
N GLY A 36 -4.28 12.50 4.85
CA GLY A 36 -3.95 11.12 5.14
C GLY A 36 -5.13 10.15 4.93
N TRP A 37 -6.01 10.47 3.96
CA TRP A 37 -7.16 9.64 3.59
C TRP A 37 -8.13 9.38 4.75
N LYS A 38 -8.44 10.42 5.53
CA LYS A 38 -9.29 10.28 6.72
C LYS A 38 -10.70 9.81 6.36
N GLU A 39 -11.15 8.73 7.03
CA GLU A 39 -12.48 8.15 6.80
C GLU A 39 -13.63 9.15 7.02
N THR A 40 -13.46 10.09 7.96
CA THR A 40 -14.44 11.14 8.23
C THR A 40 -14.74 12.05 7.01
N LEU A 41 -13.79 12.15 6.07
CA LEU A 41 -13.96 12.90 4.82
C LEU A 41 -14.61 12.04 3.72
N PHE A 42 -14.67 10.72 3.88
CA PHE A 42 -15.21 9.78 2.90
C PHE A 42 -16.74 9.65 3.02
N THR A 43 -17.45 10.73 2.74
CA THR A 43 -18.91 10.80 2.81
C THR A 43 -19.58 10.14 1.59
N LYS A 44 -20.91 9.90 1.68
CA LYS A 44 -21.71 9.40 0.54
C LYS A 44 -21.59 10.30 -0.68
N THR A 45 -21.64 11.63 -0.47
CA THR A 45 -21.51 12.61 -1.56
C THR A 45 -20.13 12.57 -2.19
N PHE A 46 -19.08 12.46 -1.36
CA PHE A 46 -17.70 12.32 -1.84
C PHE A 46 -17.53 11.05 -2.68
N TYR A 47 -18.01 9.90 -2.19
CA TYR A 47 -17.95 8.66 -2.94
C TYR A 47 -18.70 8.71 -4.27
N ASN A 48 -19.89 9.28 -4.32
CA ASN A 48 -20.66 9.41 -5.57
C ASN A 48 -19.88 10.23 -6.61
N ARG A 49 -19.23 11.32 -6.19
CA ARG A 49 -18.40 12.14 -7.08
C ARG A 49 -17.11 11.42 -7.48
N LEU A 50 -16.51 10.66 -6.56
CA LEU A 50 -15.37 9.78 -6.86
C LEU A 50 -15.74 8.75 -7.92
N SER A 51 -16.92 8.12 -7.81
CA SER A 51 -17.43 7.15 -8.79
C SER A 51 -17.71 7.79 -10.16
N ASN A 52 -18.14 9.05 -10.20
CA ASN A 52 -18.32 9.77 -11.45
C ASN A 52 -17.00 10.17 -12.11
N THR A 53 -15.93 10.32 -11.32
CA THR A 53 -14.60 10.72 -11.79
C THR A 53 -13.75 9.51 -12.15
N PHE A 54 -13.62 8.56 -11.23
CA PHE A 54 -12.83 7.33 -11.38
C PHE A 54 -13.74 6.10 -11.44
N GLY A 55 -14.69 6.10 -12.38
CA GLY A 55 -15.71 5.05 -12.51
C GLY A 55 -15.12 3.66 -12.69
N HIS A 56 -14.01 3.54 -13.42
CA HIS A 56 -13.30 2.28 -13.62
C HIS A 56 -12.76 1.64 -12.33
N ILE A 57 -12.54 2.45 -11.27
CA ILE A 57 -12.11 1.96 -9.96
C ILE A 57 -13.29 1.91 -8.99
N ALA A 58 -14.11 2.95 -8.96
CA ALA A 58 -15.06 3.23 -7.88
C ALA A 58 -16.51 2.83 -8.19
N HIS A 59 -16.77 2.10 -9.29
CA HIS A 59 -18.12 1.72 -9.68
C HIS A 59 -18.75 0.64 -8.79
N TYR A 60 -17.95 -0.05 -7.98
CA TYR A 60 -18.36 -1.23 -7.22
C TYR A 60 -18.28 -1.01 -5.71
N ASN A 61 -19.43 -1.18 -5.04
CA ASN A 61 -19.57 -1.46 -3.62
C ASN A 61 -18.97 -0.43 -2.61
N ARG A 62 -19.71 0.65 -2.37
CA ARG A 62 -19.35 1.70 -1.41
C ARG A 62 -18.97 1.22 0.00
N PRO A 63 -19.68 0.28 0.67
CA PRO A 63 -19.39 -0.08 2.05
C PRO A 63 -17.98 -0.63 2.27
N THR A 64 -17.45 -1.34 1.27
CA THR A 64 -16.12 -1.95 1.32
C THR A 64 -15.06 -1.12 0.58
N PHE A 65 -15.46 -0.09 -0.16
CA PHE A 65 -14.52 0.67 -1.00
C PHE A 65 -13.43 1.34 -0.17
N TYR A 66 -13.80 2.01 0.92
CA TYR A 66 -12.82 2.67 1.78
C TYR A 66 -11.82 1.67 2.38
N SER A 67 -12.30 0.57 2.93
CA SER A 67 -11.45 -0.47 3.53
C SER A 67 -10.55 -1.18 2.51
N THR A 68 -10.98 -1.27 1.26
CA THR A 68 -10.20 -1.91 0.18
C THR A 68 -9.08 -1.02 -0.37
N TRP A 69 -9.30 0.31 -0.38
CA TRP A 69 -8.42 1.22 -1.11
C TRP A 69 -7.66 2.22 -0.25
N PHE A 70 -8.07 2.47 1.00
CA PHE A 70 -7.53 3.60 1.76
C PHE A 70 -7.03 3.26 3.17
N THR A 71 -6.98 1.99 3.55
CA THR A 71 -6.57 1.58 4.90
C THR A 71 -5.06 1.48 5.05
N SER A 72 -4.34 0.98 4.04
CA SER A 72 -2.88 0.89 4.06
C SER A 72 -2.23 1.81 3.03
N ASP A 73 -0.95 2.14 3.20
CA ASP A 73 -0.22 2.95 2.22
C ASP A 73 0.00 2.19 0.90
N ALA A 74 0.06 0.86 0.93
CA ALA A 74 0.09 0.02 -0.27
C ALA A 74 -1.24 0.09 -1.07
N ASP A 75 -2.39 0.09 -0.38
CA ASP A 75 -3.69 0.23 -1.04
C ASP A 75 -3.88 1.62 -1.65
N ARG A 76 -3.44 2.67 -0.93
CA ARG A 76 -3.45 4.06 -1.41
C ARG A 76 -2.58 4.23 -2.64
N LEU A 77 -1.38 3.62 -2.64
CA LEU A 77 -0.50 3.58 -3.80
C LEU A 77 -1.20 2.93 -4.99
N ARG A 78 -1.74 1.73 -4.80
CA ARG A 78 -2.48 1.00 -5.84
C ARG A 78 -3.64 1.81 -6.41
N PHE A 79 -4.38 2.54 -5.56
CA PHE A 79 -5.45 3.44 -6.02
C PHE A 79 -4.89 4.57 -6.89
N LEU A 80 -3.80 5.23 -6.47
CA LEU A 80 -3.17 6.32 -7.23
C LEU A 80 -2.63 5.85 -8.58
N GLU A 81 -2.02 4.66 -8.64
CA GLU A 81 -1.53 4.05 -9.87
C GLU A 81 -2.68 3.80 -10.84
N GLN A 82 -3.76 3.15 -10.39
CA GLN A 82 -4.94 2.91 -11.22
C GLN A 82 -5.63 4.20 -11.67
N ALA A 83 -5.68 5.22 -10.81
CA ALA A 83 -6.21 6.53 -11.18
C ALA A 83 -5.39 7.23 -12.28
N LEU A 84 -4.11 6.87 -12.45
CA LEU A 84 -3.21 7.42 -13.46
C LEU A 84 -3.06 6.55 -14.71
N GLU A 85 -3.44 5.26 -14.64
CA GLU A 85 -3.23 4.28 -15.70
C GLU A 85 -4.09 4.56 -16.93
N TRP A 86 -5.35 4.92 -16.70
CA TRP A 86 -6.33 5.07 -17.79
C TRP A 86 -6.67 6.54 -18.03
N PRO A 87 -6.55 7.03 -19.26
CA PRO A 87 -7.05 8.34 -19.61
C PRO A 87 -8.58 8.34 -19.67
N CYS A 88 -9.20 9.40 -19.18
CA CYS A 88 -10.63 9.60 -19.37
C CYS A 88 -10.94 9.92 -20.83
N TRP A 89 -11.78 9.08 -21.45
CA TRP A 89 -12.25 9.24 -22.83
C TRP A 89 -13.61 9.95 -22.94
N GLY A 90 -14.21 10.32 -21.79
CA GLY A 90 -15.52 10.94 -21.76
C GLY A 90 -15.50 12.40 -22.22
N ASP A 91 -16.68 12.89 -22.54
CA ASP A 91 -16.94 14.31 -22.80
C ASP A 91 -17.21 15.03 -21.48
N ALA A 92 -16.59 16.20 -21.28
CA ALA A 92 -16.73 17.00 -20.06
C ALA A 92 -18.14 17.57 -19.85
N GLU A 93 -18.93 17.74 -20.92
CA GLU A 93 -20.33 18.16 -20.82
C GLU A 93 -21.24 17.11 -20.19
N PHE A 94 -20.85 15.82 -20.27
CA PHE A 94 -21.63 14.71 -19.75
C PHE A 94 -20.99 13.99 -18.57
N THR A 95 -19.69 14.14 -18.36
CA THR A 95 -18.91 13.40 -17.38
C THR A 95 -18.00 14.29 -16.53
N PHE A 96 -17.31 13.69 -15.58
CA PHE A 96 -16.26 14.33 -14.77
C PHE A 96 -14.85 14.15 -15.37
N CYS A 97 -14.75 13.93 -16.65
CA CYS A 97 -13.50 13.69 -17.39
C CYS A 97 -12.49 14.84 -17.26
N ASP A 98 -12.94 16.08 -17.25
CA ASP A 98 -12.13 17.26 -17.02
C ASP A 98 -11.54 17.29 -15.60
N VAL A 99 -12.33 16.92 -14.59
CA VAL A 99 -11.89 16.78 -13.20
C VAL A 99 -10.86 15.66 -13.06
N GLU A 100 -11.11 14.50 -13.68
CA GLU A 100 -10.17 13.39 -13.68
C GLU A 100 -8.81 13.79 -14.26
N ARG A 101 -8.80 14.43 -15.44
CA ARG A 101 -7.56 14.93 -16.06
C ARG A 101 -6.85 15.97 -15.17
N ALA A 102 -7.60 16.86 -14.53
CA ALA A 102 -7.05 17.86 -13.63
C ALA A 102 -6.41 17.22 -12.40
N LEU A 103 -7.10 16.24 -11.78
CA LEU A 103 -6.58 15.46 -10.64
C LEU A 103 -5.35 14.64 -11.03
N GLN A 104 -5.35 13.96 -12.17
CA GLN A 104 -4.19 13.22 -12.66
C GLN A 104 -2.96 14.12 -12.82
N ARG A 105 -3.13 15.36 -13.35
CA ARG A 105 -2.04 16.35 -13.44
C ARG A 105 -1.50 16.72 -12.06
N GLU A 106 -2.38 17.03 -11.09
CA GLU A 106 -1.96 17.42 -9.74
C GLU A 106 -1.32 16.25 -8.97
N ILE A 107 -1.83 15.02 -9.13
CA ILE A 107 -1.23 13.81 -8.54
C ILE A 107 0.22 13.64 -9.01
N ARG A 108 0.47 13.77 -10.33
CA ARG A 108 1.82 13.70 -10.91
C ARG A 108 2.69 14.87 -10.44
N LYS A 109 2.19 16.11 -10.50
CA LYS A 109 2.91 17.32 -10.12
C LYS A 109 3.36 17.31 -8.66
N ARG A 110 2.55 16.76 -7.76
CA ARG A 110 2.85 16.65 -6.32
C ARG A 110 3.59 15.38 -5.94
N ASN A 111 3.92 14.55 -6.92
CA ASN A 111 4.63 13.28 -6.73
C ASN A 111 3.99 12.36 -5.68
N TYR A 112 2.63 12.29 -5.64
CA TYR A 112 1.95 11.47 -4.65
C TYR A 112 2.27 9.99 -4.78
N VAL A 113 2.42 9.46 -6.01
CA VAL A 113 2.80 8.05 -6.24
C VAL A 113 4.12 7.76 -5.55
N VAL A 114 5.18 8.52 -5.87
CA VAL A 114 6.51 8.33 -5.27
C VAL A 114 6.48 8.42 -3.74
N ARG A 115 5.68 9.36 -3.19
CA ARG A 115 5.51 9.50 -1.74
C ARG A 115 4.90 8.26 -1.09
N TYR A 116 3.91 7.65 -1.75
CA TYR A 116 3.25 6.45 -1.24
C TYR A 116 4.05 5.18 -1.52
N GLU A 117 4.83 5.11 -2.60
CA GLU A 117 5.84 4.07 -2.82
C GLU A 117 6.84 4.01 -1.66
N LEU A 118 7.42 5.16 -1.29
CA LEU A 118 8.35 5.24 -0.16
C LEU A 118 7.71 4.82 1.16
N LYS A 119 6.48 5.26 1.43
CA LYS A 119 5.76 4.88 2.66
C LYS A 119 5.43 3.39 2.70
N ALA A 120 4.98 2.83 1.58
CA ALA A 120 4.67 1.40 1.47
C ALA A 120 5.94 0.55 1.67
N ALA A 121 7.05 0.94 1.04
CA ALA A 121 8.34 0.27 1.21
C ALA A 121 8.85 0.36 2.67
N GLU A 122 8.71 1.51 3.32
CA GLU A 122 9.08 1.68 4.72
C GLU A 122 8.21 0.85 5.67
N ALA A 123 6.91 0.75 5.40
CA ALA A 123 6.00 -0.10 6.17
C ALA A 123 6.39 -1.59 6.07
N VAL A 124 6.74 -2.07 4.86
CA VAL A 124 7.24 -3.44 4.64
C VAL A 124 8.53 -3.66 5.43
N ARG A 125 9.51 -2.76 5.27
CA ARG A 125 10.80 -2.85 5.97
C ARG A 125 10.62 -2.84 7.50
N SER A 126 9.74 -2.01 8.01
CA SER A 126 9.45 -1.95 9.44
C SER A 126 8.83 -3.26 9.96
N ALA A 127 7.93 -3.88 9.17
CA ALA A 127 7.34 -5.17 9.50
C ALA A 127 8.40 -6.30 9.49
N GLU A 128 9.30 -6.31 8.51
CA GLU A 128 10.41 -7.26 8.40
C GLU A 128 11.37 -7.13 9.59
N MET A 129 11.73 -5.90 9.98
CA MET A 129 12.58 -5.65 11.14
C MET A 129 11.94 -6.12 12.45
N ALA A 130 10.63 -5.91 12.62
CA ALA A 130 9.91 -6.41 13.79
C ALA A 130 9.88 -7.94 13.87
N ILE A 131 9.77 -8.61 12.70
CA ILE A 131 9.86 -10.08 12.62
C ILE A 131 11.28 -10.54 12.98
N LEU A 132 12.30 -9.90 12.44
CA LEU A 132 13.71 -10.21 12.72
C LEU A 132 14.01 -10.07 14.22
N GLU A 133 13.63 -8.96 14.83
CA GLU A 133 13.82 -8.72 16.26
C GLU A 133 13.14 -9.81 17.12
N ARG A 134 11.92 -10.18 16.76
CA ARG A 134 11.20 -11.28 17.43
C ARG A 134 11.91 -12.61 17.29
N LEU A 135 12.47 -12.93 16.12
CA LEU A 135 13.21 -14.17 15.87
C LEU A 135 14.55 -14.16 16.62
N GLU A 136 15.26 -13.05 16.61
CA GLU A 136 16.49 -12.89 17.38
C GLU A 136 16.24 -13.06 18.88
N ALA A 137 15.20 -12.42 19.42
CA ALA A 137 14.84 -12.58 20.83
C ALA A 137 14.51 -14.03 21.21
N LYS A 138 13.90 -14.79 20.27
CA LYS A 138 13.51 -16.19 20.48
C LYS A 138 14.69 -17.16 20.40
N TYR A 139 15.65 -16.91 19.51
CA TYR A 139 16.68 -17.89 19.16
C TYR A 139 18.09 -17.45 19.53
N ARG A 140 18.32 -16.21 19.98
CA ARG A 140 19.63 -15.78 20.46
C ARG A 140 19.88 -16.44 21.81
N PRO A 141 20.93 -17.29 21.95
CA PRO A 141 21.23 -17.93 23.21
C PRO A 141 21.51 -16.85 24.27
N THR A 142 20.85 -16.94 25.40
CA THR A 142 21.14 -16.09 26.57
C THR A 142 22.60 -16.35 26.99
N PRO A 143 23.39 -15.30 27.31
CA PRO A 143 24.81 -15.45 27.69
C PRO A 143 25.06 -16.43 28.87
N THR A 144 24.03 -16.75 29.63
CA THR A 144 24.08 -17.67 30.76
C THR A 144 24.22 -19.14 30.37
N GLN A 145 23.82 -19.53 29.15
CA GLN A 145 23.94 -20.94 28.71
C GLN A 145 25.34 -21.32 28.20
N CYS A 146 26.20 -20.35 27.90
CA CYS A 146 27.60 -20.62 27.50
C CYS A 146 28.58 -20.78 28.67
N ALA A 147 28.12 -20.63 29.90
CA ALA A 147 29.02 -20.69 31.09
C ALA A 147 29.04 -22.05 31.80
N GLU A 148 28.11 -22.96 31.51
CA GLU A 148 28.02 -24.24 32.22
C GLU A 148 28.62 -25.46 31.47
N GLU A 149 29.12 -25.28 30.23
CA GLU A 149 29.81 -26.35 29.53
C GLU A 149 31.34 -26.22 29.67
N ARG A 150 31.85 -26.06 30.92
CA ARG A 150 33.25 -26.29 31.25
C ARG A 150 33.40 -27.73 31.69
N VAL A 151 33.77 -28.49 30.73
CA VAL A 151 34.39 -29.80 30.68
C VAL A 151 35.18 -30.17 31.94
N ASP A 152 34.75 -31.26 32.59
CA ASP A 152 35.61 -32.04 33.46
C ASP A 152 36.63 -32.85 32.63
N PRO A 153 37.87 -33.01 33.10
CA PRO A 153 38.92 -33.69 32.29
C PRO A 153 38.67 -35.18 32.23
N VAL A 154 38.55 -35.69 31.00
CA VAL A 154 38.38 -37.07 30.66
C VAL A 154 39.64 -37.87 31.04
N THR A 155 39.44 -38.88 31.85
CA THR A 155 40.37 -40.00 32.08
C THR A 155 40.26 -40.96 30.88
N SER A 156 41.44 -41.30 30.32
CA SER A 156 41.61 -42.18 29.20
C SER A 156 41.08 -43.62 29.43
N ALA A 157 40.37 -44.17 28.49
CA ALA A 157 40.32 -45.63 28.27
C ALA A 157 40.11 -45.96 26.78
N THR A 158 41.03 -46.74 26.30
CA THR A 158 41.19 -47.36 24.98
C THR A 158 40.00 -48.26 24.60
N GLY A 159 39.55 -48.23 23.35
CA GLY A 159 38.63 -49.25 22.86
C GLY A 159 38.26 -49.05 21.39
N SER A 160 38.90 -49.81 20.52
CA SER A 160 38.70 -49.99 19.09
C SER A 160 37.30 -50.47 18.73
N SER A 161 36.66 -49.94 17.72
CA SER A 161 36.02 -50.70 16.61
C SER A 161 35.41 -49.77 15.57
N ALA A 162 35.79 -49.98 14.35
CA ALA A 162 35.27 -49.35 13.15
C ALA A 162 33.86 -49.89 12.81
N THR A 163 32.95 -49.02 12.46
CA THR A 163 31.77 -49.40 11.65
C THR A 163 31.46 -48.26 10.69
N VAL A 164 31.64 -48.56 9.42
CA VAL A 164 31.26 -47.74 8.26
C VAL A 164 29.75 -47.71 8.18
N LEU A 165 29.16 -46.55 8.11
CA LEU A 165 27.78 -46.37 7.70
C LEU A 165 27.68 -45.39 6.53
N GLU A 166 27.14 -45.94 5.52
CA GLU A 166 26.84 -45.50 4.17
C GLU A 166 25.99 -44.22 4.15
N VAL A 167 26.41 -43.24 3.35
CA VAL A 167 25.69 -41.98 3.12
C VAL A 167 24.66 -42.16 2.01
N ALA A 168 23.41 -42.13 2.34
CA ALA A 168 22.32 -42.07 1.36
C ALA A 168 22.04 -40.60 0.96
N SER A 169 22.19 -40.32 -0.33
CA SER A 169 21.85 -39.03 -0.95
C SER A 169 20.31 -38.83 -1.05
N PRO A 170 19.79 -37.65 -0.81
CA PRO A 170 18.40 -37.37 -1.12
C PRO A 170 18.21 -37.01 -2.60
N VAL A 171 17.20 -37.62 -3.19
CA VAL A 171 16.67 -37.46 -4.53
C VAL A 171 16.09 -36.06 -4.71
N GLN A 172 16.54 -35.35 -5.75
CA GLN A 172 15.90 -34.14 -6.25
C GLN A 172 14.56 -34.49 -6.91
N GLY A 173 13.46 -34.03 -6.30
CA GLY A 173 12.13 -33.99 -6.92
C GLY A 173 11.96 -32.77 -7.81
N SER A 174 11.90 -33.00 -9.12
CA SER A 174 11.49 -32.04 -10.15
C SER A 174 9.97 -31.81 -10.03
N LEU A 175 9.56 -30.57 -9.93
CA LEU A 175 8.14 -30.16 -10.08
C LEU A 175 8.01 -29.30 -11.34
N PHE A 176 7.18 -29.78 -12.25
CA PHE A 176 6.65 -29.08 -13.40
C PHE A 176 5.63 -28.00 -12.97
#